data_34d9202dde65f1a939aa029efcda543f
#
_entry.id   34d9202dde65f1a939aa029efcda543f
#
_cell.length_a   1.000
_cell.length_b   1.000
_cell.length_c   1.000
_cell.angle_alpha   90.00
_cell.angle_beta   90.00
_cell.angle_gamma   90.00
#
_symmetry.space_group_name_H-M   'P 1'
#
loop_
_entity.id
_entity.type
_entity.pdbx_description
1 polymer ?
#
loop_
_entity_poly.entity_id
_entity_poly.type
_entity_poly.pdbx_seq_one_letter_code
_entity_poly.pdbx_strand_id
1 'polypeptide(L)'
;ARDVRVYVTLNTTLYPGELTALAEAVAGIAAAGADAVITQDLAVAALVRRMAPGLALHGSTQMSVQSLDGARRLAALGFTRVILARELTLSEIAGITAGCGIETETFVHGALCMSVSGQCYMSAFLGGRSGNRGGCAGPCRLPFDASGTPGPAAGHHLSLKDMSVIGHLPQLSAAGVASVKIEGRLRPPEYVAAAVNACLL
;
A
#
# COMPACT_ATOMS: atom_id res chain seq x y z
N ALA A 1 -9.07 20.21 17.22
CA ALA A 1 -8.51 19.32 16.19
C ALA A 1 -7.63 18.28 16.88
N ARG A 2 -7.77 17.03 16.48
CA ARG A 2 -6.86 15.95 16.92
C ARG A 2 -5.66 16.05 15.98
N ASP A 3 -4.47 16.21 16.46
CA ASP A 3 -3.23 16.33 15.65
C ASP A 3 -2.93 15.00 14.91
N VAL A 4 -3.72 14.73 13.86
CA VAL A 4 -3.66 13.51 13.05
C VAL A 4 -3.43 13.90 11.61
N ARG A 5 -2.38 13.37 11.00
CA ARG A 5 -2.07 13.57 9.58
C ARG A 5 -3.03 12.80 8.69
N VAL A 6 -3.40 13.40 7.57
CA VAL A 6 -4.31 12.82 6.57
C VAL A 6 -3.56 12.57 5.27
N TYR A 7 -3.50 11.31 4.86
CA TYR A 7 -2.89 10.90 3.59
C TYR A 7 -3.96 10.40 2.65
N VAL A 8 -4.06 11.01 1.48
CA VAL A 8 -5.08 10.68 0.49
C VAL A 8 -4.50 9.72 -0.56
N THR A 9 -5.20 8.63 -0.84
CA THR A 9 -4.78 7.69 -1.86
C THR A 9 -5.28 8.12 -3.24
N LEU A 10 -4.37 8.47 -4.15
CA LEU A 10 -4.58 8.55 -5.59
C LEU A 10 -3.86 7.37 -6.25
N ASN A 11 -4.32 6.17 -5.94
CA ASN A 11 -3.57 4.93 -6.07
C ASN A 11 -4.11 4.02 -7.17
N THR A 12 -4.74 4.60 -8.19
CA THR A 12 -5.16 3.88 -9.40
C THR A 12 -4.22 4.22 -10.55
N THR A 13 -3.98 3.25 -11.44
CA THR A 13 -3.34 3.53 -12.72
C THR A 13 -4.29 4.37 -13.58
N LEU A 14 -3.75 5.33 -14.32
CA LEU A 14 -4.55 6.30 -15.07
C LEU A 14 -4.57 6.01 -16.57
N TYR A 15 -5.69 6.35 -17.19
CA TYR A 15 -5.77 6.50 -18.63
C TYR A 15 -5.58 7.96 -19.05
N PRO A 16 -5.07 8.24 -20.26
CA PRO A 16 -4.81 9.61 -20.72
C PRO A 16 -6.03 10.54 -20.63
N GLY A 17 -7.23 10.03 -20.84
CA GLY A 17 -8.47 10.81 -20.75
C GLY A 17 -8.88 11.23 -19.32
N GLU A 18 -8.19 10.73 -18.29
CA GLU A 18 -8.51 11.03 -16.88
C GLU A 18 -7.64 12.15 -16.29
N LEU A 19 -6.70 12.71 -17.06
CA LEU A 19 -5.75 13.71 -16.57
C LEU A 19 -6.42 15.01 -16.08
N THR A 20 -7.52 15.44 -16.69
CA THR A 20 -8.26 16.63 -16.25
C THR A 20 -8.90 16.39 -14.88
N ALA A 21 -9.60 15.27 -14.71
CA ALA A 21 -10.21 14.91 -13.43
C ALA A 21 -9.16 14.70 -12.35
N LEU A 22 -7.98 14.17 -12.70
CA LEU A 22 -6.86 14.06 -11.77
C LEU A 22 -6.38 15.45 -11.32
N ALA A 23 -6.25 16.41 -12.23
CA ALA A 23 -5.81 17.76 -11.88
C ALA A 23 -6.79 18.43 -10.90
N GLU A 24 -8.09 18.27 -11.11
CA GLU A 24 -9.13 18.76 -10.20
C GLU A 24 -9.04 18.06 -8.83
N ALA A 25 -8.83 16.74 -8.80
CA ALA A 25 -8.66 16.00 -7.56
C ALA A 25 -7.42 16.46 -6.78
N VAL A 26 -6.28 16.67 -7.45
CA VAL A 26 -5.04 17.17 -6.81
C VAL A 26 -5.26 18.56 -6.23
N ALA A 27 -5.92 19.46 -6.96
CA ALA A 27 -6.24 20.80 -6.46
C ALA A 27 -7.16 20.74 -5.23
N GLY A 28 -8.20 19.89 -5.26
CA GLY A 28 -9.11 19.69 -4.13
C GLY A 28 -8.42 19.12 -2.89
N ILE A 29 -7.54 18.14 -3.07
CA ILE A 29 -6.76 17.53 -1.98
C ILE A 29 -5.83 18.56 -1.32
N ALA A 30 -5.13 19.35 -2.13
CA ALA A 30 -4.26 20.40 -1.64
C ALA A 30 -5.04 21.49 -0.89
N ALA A 31 -6.18 21.93 -1.44
CA ALA A 31 -7.07 22.92 -0.82
C ALA A 31 -7.68 22.42 0.50
N ALA A 32 -7.95 21.11 0.61
CA ALA A 32 -8.45 20.49 1.84
C ALA A 32 -7.38 20.36 2.95
N GLY A 33 -6.12 20.69 2.67
CA GLY A 33 -5.04 20.63 3.64
C GLY A 33 -4.59 19.21 3.99
N ALA A 34 -4.66 18.26 3.05
CA ALA A 34 -4.08 16.94 3.25
C ALA A 34 -2.55 17.03 3.36
N ASP A 35 -1.97 16.14 4.16
CA ASP A 35 -0.52 16.14 4.43
C ASP A 35 0.27 15.42 3.33
N ALA A 36 -0.32 14.41 2.69
CA ALA A 36 0.34 13.65 1.63
C ALA A 36 -0.63 12.99 0.66
N VAL A 37 -0.10 12.64 -0.51
CA VAL A 37 -0.75 11.74 -1.48
C VAL A 37 0.03 10.43 -1.56
N ILE A 38 -0.69 9.31 -1.49
CA ILE A 38 -0.14 7.97 -1.74
C ILE A 38 -0.49 7.58 -3.17
N THR A 39 0.51 7.28 -4.00
CA THR A 39 0.30 6.91 -5.40
C THR A 39 1.21 5.78 -5.87
N GLN A 40 0.75 5.05 -6.90
CA GLN A 40 1.58 4.12 -7.67
C GLN A 40 1.89 4.66 -9.08
N ASP A 41 1.12 5.62 -9.57
CA ASP A 41 1.23 6.13 -10.93
C ASP A 41 2.17 7.33 -11.00
N LEU A 42 3.17 7.26 -11.88
CA LEU A 42 4.16 8.31 -12.04
C LEU A 42 3.59 9.60 -12.65
N ALA A 43 2.50 9.50 -13.44
CA ALA A 43 1.82 10.70 -13.95
C ALA A 43 1.13 11.45 -12.80
N VAL A 44 0.54 10.74 -11.82
CA VAL A 44 0.01 11.36 -10.60
C VAL A 44 1.13 12.08 -9.85
N ALA A 45 2.28 11.41 -9.64
CA ALA A 45 3.41 11.99 -8.95
C ALA A 45 3.92 13.26 -9.64
N ALA A 46 4.08 13.21 -10.97
CA ALA A 46 4.51 14.36 -11.75
C ALA A 46 3.53 15.54 -11.67
N LEU A 47 2.22 15.25 -11.69
CA LEU A 47 1.19 16.28 -11.62
C LEU A 47 1.12 16.92 -10.23
N VAL A 48 1.18 16.11 -9.16
CA VAL A 48 1.21 16.61 -7.77
C VAL A 48 2.40 17.53 -7.57
N ARG A 49 3.60 17.13 -7.99
CA ARG A 49 4.80 17.98 -7.88
C ARG A 49 4.69 19.31 -8.61
N ARG A 50 3.99 19.32 -9.75
CA ARG A 50 3.80 20.52 -10.57
C ARG A 50 2.73 21.45 -9.99
N MET A 51 1.61 20.91 -9.51
CA MET A 51 0.45 21.69 -9.10
C MET A 51 0.43 22.01 -7.60
N ALA A 52 0.95 21.11 -6.77
CA ALA A 52 0.95 21.20 -5.32
C ALA A 52 2.32 20.77 -4.74
N PRO A 53 3.40 21.53 -4.99
CA PRO A 53 4.77 21.14 -4.61
C PRO A 53 4.98 20.99 -3.09
N GLY A 54 4.11 21.59 -2.27
CA GLY A 54 4.12 21.43 -0.82
C GLY A 54 3.44 20.16 -0.32
N LEU A 55 2.73 19.43 -1.19
CA LEU A 55 2.05 18.19 -0.82
C LEU A 55 3.02 17.02 -0.91
N ALA A 56 3.24 16.31 0.19
CA ALA A 56 4.18 15.20 0.22
C ALA A 56 3.72 14.04 -0.66
N LEU A 57 4.67 13.34 -1.28
CA LEU A 57 4.43 12.16 -2.10
C LEU A 57 4.90 10.90 -1.38
N HIS A 58 4.00 9.94 -1.20
CA HIS A 58 4.28 8.63 -0.67
C HIS A 58 4.10 7.56 -1.76
N GLY A 59 5.13 6.75 -1.97
CA GLY A 59 5.07 5.62 -2.91
C GLY A 59 4.23 4.49 -2.34
N SER A 60 3.22 4.08 -3.10
CA SER A 60 2.34 2.98 -2.71
C SER A 60 3.06 1.63 -2.67
N THR A 61 2.59 0.70 -1.84
CA THR A 61 3.02 -0.70 -1.89
C THR A 61 2.81 -1.33 -3.28
N GLN A 62 1.85 -0.84 -4.06
CA GLN A 62 1.61 -1.30 -5.43
C GLN A 62 2.71 -0.89 -6.43
N MET A 63 3.67 -0.07 -6.03
CA MET A 63 4.91 0.15 -6.78
C MET A 63 5.91 -1.01 -6.63
N SER A 64 5.61 -1.99 -5.78
CA SER A 64 6.38 -3.22 -5.56
C SER A 64 7.85 -2.97 -5.24
N VAL A 65 8.13 -1.98 -4.38
CA VAL A 65 9.50 -1.64 -4.02
C VAL A 65 10.07 -2.69 -3.06
N GLN A 66 11.02 -3.47 -3.57
CA GLN A 66 11.64 -4.61 -2.89
C GLN A 66 13.16 -4.49 -2.80
N SER A 67 13.73 -3.36 -3.23
CA SER A 67 15.16 -3.17 -3.25
C SER A 67 15.55 -1.75 -2.84
N LEU A 68 16.80 -1.60 -2.38
CA LEU A 68 17.37 -0.31 -2.06
C LEU A 68 17.40 0.63 -3.28
N ASP A 69 17.74 0.10 -4.45
CA ASP A 69 17.81 0.90 -5.68
C ASP A 69 16.40 1.36 -6.13
N GLY A 70 15.38 0.51 -5.95
CA GLY A 70 13.99 0.90 -6.18
C GLY A 70 13.57 2.07 -5.27
N ALA A 71 13.89 1.99 -3.98
CA ALA A 71 13.58 3.05 -3.01
C ALA A 71 14.36 4.35 -3.32
N ARG A 72 15.66 4.25 -3.67
CA ARG A 72 16.47 5.39 -4.11
C ARG A 72 15.93 6.04 -5.38
N ARG A 73 15.40 5.23 -6.31
CA ARG A 73 14.77 5.76 -7.51
C ARG A 73 13.54 6.59 -7.20
N LEU A 74 12.72 6.16 -6.24
CA LEU A 74 11.59 6.98 -5.77
C LEU A 74 12.06 8.26 -5.10
N ALA A 75 13.09 8.20 -4.26
CA ALA A 75 13.70 9.40 -3.67
C ALA A 75 14.12 10.41 -4.76
N ALA A 76 14.80 9.94 -5.81
CA ALA A 76 15.19 10.78 -6.95
C ALA A 76 14.01 11.36 -7.75
N LEU A 77 12.84 10.70 -7.71
CA LEU A 77 11.60 11.19 -8.29
C LEU A 77 10.83 12.16 -7.37
N GLY A 78 11.36 12.41 -6.15
CA GLY A 78 10.81 13.36 -5.18
C GLY A 78 9.74 12.78 -4.28
N PHE A 79 9.67 11.47 -4.13
CA PHE A 79 8.91 10.85 -3.05
C PHE A 79 9.62 11.09 -1.72
N THR A 80 8.86 11.29 -0.66
CA THR A 80 9.37 11.52 0.70
C THR A 80 9.23 10.29 1.58
N ARG A 81 8.37 9.34 1.17
CA ARG A 81 8.14 8.06 1.84
C ARG A 81 7.85 6.96 0.83
N VAL A 82 8.20 5.74 1.16
CA VAL A 82 7.81 4.54 0.39
C VAL A 82 7.19 3.49 1.30
N ILE A 83 6.04 2.95 0.89
CA ILE A 83 5.42 1.79 1.52
C ILE A 83 6.02 0.56 0.87
N LEU A 84 6.88 -0.14 1.62
CA LEU A 84 7.63 -1.28 1.14
C LEU A 84 6.72 -2.47 0.80
N ALA A 85 7.19 -3.32 -0.09
CA ALA A 85 6.54 -4.58 -0.42
C ALA A 85 6.40 -5.48 0.82
N ARG A 86 5.32 -6.24 0.90
CA ARG A 86 4.99 -7.08 2.07
C ARG A 86 5.79 -8.37 2.14
N GLU A 87 6.48 -8.68 1.07
CA GLU A 87 7.27 -9.91 0.89
C GLU A 87 8.68 -9.81 1.49
N LEU A 88 9.08 -8.63 1.95
CA LEU A 88 10.41 -8.37 2.50
C LEU A 88 10.59 -8.95 3.91
N THR A 89 11.76 -9.50 4.14
CA THR A 89 12.23 -9.87 5.49
C THR A 89 12.63 -8.66 6.32
N LEU A 90 12.72 -8.80 7.63
CA LEU A 90 13.20 -7.73 8.54
C LEU A 90 14.59 -7.22 8.16
N SER A 91 15.50 -8.10 7.74
CA SER A 91 16.86 -7.72 7.32
C SER A 91 16.87 -6.90 6.03
N GLU A 92 16.03 -7.24 5.07
CA GLU A 92 15.86 -6.47 3.82
C GLU A 92 15.24 -5.10 4.09
N ILE A 93 14.20 -5.04 4.93
CA ILE A 93 13.59 -3.77 5.37
C ILE A 93 14.64 -2.87 6.02
N ALA A 94 15.45 -3.42 6.96
CA ALA A 94 16.51 -2.66 7.62
C ALA A 94 17.54 -2.13 6.63
N GLY A 95 17.99 -2.96 5.69
CA GLY A 95 18.95 -2.56 4.65
C GLY A 95 18.42 -1.46 3.73
N ILE A 96 17.16 -1.54 3.31
CA ILE A 96 16.53 -0.52 2.49
C ILE A 96 16.37 0.78 3.29
N THR A 97 15.85 0.70 4.52
CA THR A 97 15.59 1.85 5.39
C THR A 97 16.88 2.63 5.67
N ALA A 98 17.98 1.93 5.97
CA ALA A 98 19.27 2.56 6.25
C ALA A 98 19.87 3.31 5.06
N GLY A 99 19.54 2.92 3.82
CA GLY A 99 20.24 3.42 2.64
C GLY A 99 19.42 4.20 1.63
N CYS A 100 18.09 4.26 1.77
CA CYS A 100 17.22 4.82 0.72
C CYS A 100 17.10 6.35 0.72
N GLY A 101 17.39 7.01 1.85
CA GLY A 101 17.36 8.47 1.97
C GLY A 101 15.96 9.09 2.08
N ILE A 102 14.91 8.27 2.17
CA ILE A 102 13.52 8.69 2.41
C ILE A 102 12.89 7.83 3.51
N GLU A 103 11.76 8.24 4.05
CA GLU A 103 11.04 7.46 5.04
C GLU A 103 10.54 6.13 4.46
N THR A 104 10.61 5.08 5.26
CA THR A 104 9.99 3.79 4.92
C THR A 104 8.77 3.52 5.79
N GLU A 105 7.77 2.87 5.19
CA GLU A 105 6.56 2.43 5.86
C GLU A 105 6.35 0.94 5.56
N THR A 106 5.94 0.15 6.56
CA THR A 106 5.69 -1.29 6.41
C THR A 106 4.32 -1.67 6.93
N PHE A 107 3.67 -2.65 6.29
CA PHE A 107 2.46 -3.25 6.85
C PHE A 107 2.81 -4.12 8.06
N VAL A 108 2.01 -4.01 9.12
CA VAL A 108 2.20 -4.79 10.36
C VAL A 108 0.98 -5.62 10.73
N HIS A 109 -0.21 -5.28 10.20
CA HIS A 109 -1.43 -6.01 10.52
C HIS A 109 -2.47 -5.90 9.43
N GLY A 110 -3.25 -6.97 9.24
CA GLY A 110 -4.44 -7.01 8.39
C GLY A 110 -4.36 -7.95 7.21
N ALA A 111 -5.33 -7.82 6.31
CA ALA A 111 -5.50 -8.73 5.19
C ALA A 111 -4.33 -8.69 4.19
N LEU A 112 -3.81 -9.87 3.86
CA LEU A 112 -2.81 -10.03 2.80
C LEU A 112 -3.47 -10.19 1.42
N CYS A 113 -2.85 -9.63 0.40
CA CYS A 113 -3.12 -9.95 -0.99
C CYS A 113 -2.37 -11.23 -1.37
N MET A 114 -3.00 -12.12 -2.13
CA MET A 114 -2.36 -13.34 -2.66
C MET A 114 -1.26 -13.02 -3.67
N SER A 115 -1.37 -11.89 -4.34
CA SER A 115 -0.45 -11.44 -5.36
C SER A 115 0.69 -10.61 -4.77
N VAL A 116 1.86 -10.66 -5.39
CA VAL A 116 3.03 -9.86 -5.00
C VAL A 116 2.66 -8.37 -5.00
N SER A 117 2.76 -7.74 -3.85
CA SER A 117 2.50 -6.31 -3.64
C SER A 117 1.19 -5.79 -4.26
N GLY A 118 0.18 -6.66 -4.42
CA GLY A 118 -1.11 -6.31 -5.02
C GLY A 118 -1.11 -6.18 -6.54
N GLN A 119 -0.07 -6.59 -7.23
CA GLN A 119 0.02 -6.62 -8.70
C GLN A 119 -0.76 -7.82 -9.25
N CYS A 120 -2.08 -7.69 -9.41
CA CYS A 120 -2.97 -8.78 -9.77
C CYS A 120 -3.94 -8.38 -10.87
N TYR A 121 -4.04 -9.24 -11.90
CA TYR A 121 -4.99 -9.08 -13.00
C TYR A 121 -6.14 -10.08 -12.95
N MET A 122 -6.20 -10.98 -11.97
CA MET A 122 -7.21 -12.05 -11.89
C MET A 122 -8.63 -11.51 -11.94
N SER A 123 -8.93 -10.47 -11.15
CA SER A 123 -10.25 -9.85 -11.13
C SER A 123 -10.62 -9.15 -12.44
N ALA A 124 -9.63 -8.56 -13.13
CA ALA A 124 -9.84 -7.96 -14.44
C ALA A 124 -10.11 -9.02 -15.51
N PHE A 125 -9.35 -10.12 -15.47
CA PHE A 125 -9.50 -11.22 -16.43
C PHE A 125 -10.84 -11.93 -16.28
N LEU A 126 -11.25 -12.25 -15.05
CA LEU A 126 -12.49 -13.00 -14.79
C LEU A 126 -13.78 -12.18 -14.92
N GLY A 127 -13.71 -10.87 -14.66
CA GLY A 127 -14.93 -10.06 -14.58
C GLY A 127 -14.76 -8.58 -14.96
N GLY A 128 -13.70 -8.21 -15.67
CA GLY A 128 -13.46 -6.85 -16.15
C GLY A 128 -13.15 -5.81 -15.05
N ARG A 129 -12.99 -6.25 -13.77
CA ARG A 129 -12.76 -5.36 -12.62
C ARG A 129 -11.28 -5.36 -12.24
N SER A 130 -10.56 -4.28 -12.60
CA SER A 130 -9.14 -4.18 -12.30
C SER A 130 -8.86 -3.87 -10.83
N GLY A 131 -8.07 -4.71 -10.16
CA GLY A 131 -7.56 -4.46 -8.83
C GLY A 131 -6.63 -3.24 -8.76
N ASN A 132 -5.85 -3.01 -9.82
CA ASN A 132 -4.94 -1.86 -9.93
C ASN A 132 -5.67 -0.53 -10.17
N ARG A 133 -6.98 -0.61 -10.40
CA ARG A 133 -7.88 0.55 -10.49
C ARG A 133 -8.93 0.56 -9.36
N GLY A 134 -8.62 -0.08 -8.24
CA GLY A 134 -9.49 -0.11 -7.05
C GLY A 134 -10.71 -1.03 -7.18
N GLY A 135 -10.94 -1.68 -8.33
CA GLY A 135 -12.14 -2.47 -8.64
C GLY A 135 -12.03 -3.97 -8.30
N CYS A 136 -11.04 -4.41 -7.50
CA CYS A 136 -10.86 -5.83 -7.19
C CYS A 136 -12.13 -6.47 -6.62
N ALA A 137 -12.61 -7.56 -7.26
CA ALA A 137 -13.75 -8.34 -6.80
C ALA A 137 -13.39 -9.40 -5.75
N GLY A 138 -12.10 -9.56 -5.42
CA GLY A 138 -11.63 -10.55 -4.45
C GLY A 138 -11.78 -12.01 -4.89
N PRO A 139 -11.55 -12.38 -6.17
CA PRO A 139 -11.76 -13.76 -6.63
C PRO A 139 -10.92 -14.78 -5.86
N CYS A 140 -9.74 -14.39 -5.37
CA CYS A 140 -8.90 -15.26 -4.54
C CYS A 140 -9.52 -15.61 -3.17
N ARG A 141 -10.62 -14.98 -2.78
CA ARG A 141 -11.36 -15.26 -1.54
C ARG A 141 -12.52 -16.24 -1.73
N LEU A 142 -12.80 -16.63 -2.98
CA LEU A 142 -13.81 -17.63 -3.31
C LEU A 142 -13.28 -19.04 -3.12
N PRO A 143 -14.16 -20.04 -2.92
CA PRO A 143 -13.76 -21.43 -2.97
C PRO A 143 -13.37 -21.82 -4.40
N PHE A 144 -12.32 -22.63 -4.53
CA PHE A 144 -11.88 -23.22 -5.77
C PHE A 144 -11.87 -24.75 -5.65
N ASP A 145 -12.17 -25.41 -6.76
CA ASP A 145 -11.93 -26.84 -6.89
C ASP A 145 -10.46 -27.07 -7.28
N ALA A 146 -9.75 -27.82 -6.46
CA ALA A 146 -8.33 -28.09 -6.63
C ALA A 146 -8.11 -29.60 -6.79
N SER A 147 -8.60 -30.15 -7.88
CA SER A 147 -8.40 -31.56 -8.23
C SER A 147 -6.91 -31.92 -8.33
N GLY A 148 -6.53 -33.04 -7.72
CA GLY A 148 -5.14 -33.51 -7.73
C GLY A 148 -4.22 -32.99 -6.63
N THR A 149 -4.71 -32.18 -5.71
CA THR A 149 -3.97 -31.73 -4.52
C THR A 149 -4.39 -32.51 -3.27
N PRO A 150 -3.47 -32.76 -2.30
CA PRO A 150 -3.86 -33.29 -1.00
C PRO A 150 -4.80 -32.31 -0.26
N GLY A 151 -5.95 -32.78 0.20
CA GLY A 151 -6.92 -31.96 0.94
C GLY A 151 -8.32 -32.01 0.33
N PRO A 152 -9.28 -31.19 0.85
CA PRO A 152 -10.62 -31.13 0.28
C PRO A 152 -10.59 -30.63 -1.15
N ALA A 153 -11.35 -31.27 -2.05
CA ALA A 153 -11.42 -30.92 -3.46
C ALA A 153 -11.87 -29.47 -3.68
N ALA A 154 -12.77 -28.96 -2.85
CA ALA A 154 -13.21 -27.56 -2.88
C ALA A 154 -12.83 -26.83 -1.57
N GLY A 155 -12.30 -25.59 -1.71
CA GLY A 155 -11.92 -24.79 -0.56
C GLY A 155 -11.36 -23.42 -0.94
N HIS A 156 -11.05 -22.62 0.08
CA HIS A 156 -10.50 -21.27 -0.10
C HIS A 156 -8.97 -21.29 -0.27
N HIS A 157 -8.47 -22.07 -1.24
CA HIS A 157 -7.05 -22.38 -1.42
C HIS A 157 -6.16 -21.17 -1.67
N LEU A 158 -6.72 -20.08 -2.21
CA LEU A 158 -6.01 -18.83 -2.49
C LEU A 158 -6.23 -17.76 -1.42
N SER A 159 -7.06 -18.03 -0.41
CA SER A 159 -7.37 -17.06 0.64
C SER A 159 -6.34 -17.13 1.76
N LEU A 160 -5.42 -16.19 1.76
CA LEU A 160 -4.43 -16.05 2.83
C LEU A 160 -5.09 -15.65 4.15
N LYS A 161 -4.50 -16.07 5.26
CA LYS A 161 -4.79 -15.53 6.58
C LYS A 161 -4.33 -14.08 6.69
N ASP A 162 -4.91 -13.33 7.60
CA ASP A 162 -4.42 -11.99 7.94
C ASP A 162 -2.99 -12.08 8.48
N MET A 163 -2.16 -11.12 8.09
CA MET A 163 -0.81 -10.93 8.64
C MET A 163 -0.90 -10.29 10.02
N SER A 164 -0.03 -10.69 10.92
CA SER A 164 0.25 -9.92 12.13
C SER A 164 1.73 -10.07 12.47
N VAL A 165 2.44 -8.95 12.43
CA VAL A 165 3.85 -8.82 12.80
C VAL A 165 4.03 -7.78 13.92
N ILE A 166 2.96 -7.52 14.69
CA ILE A 166 2.97 -6.58 15.81
C ILE A 166 4.08 -6.93 16.83
N GLY A 167 4.34 -8.21 17.06
CA GLY A 167 5.44 -8.65 17.92
C GLY A 167 6.86 -8.26 17.45
N HIS A 168 6.99 -7.76 16.21
CA HIS A 168 8.25 -7.30 15.62
C HIS A 168 8.38 -5.77 15.56
N LEU A 169 7.46 -5.02 16.15
CA LEU A 169 7.53 -3.55 16.18
C LEU A 169 8.84 -3.01 16.76
N PRO A 170 9.42 -3.59 17.84
CA PRO A 170 10.71 -3.13 18.33
C PRO A 170 11.83 -3.25 17.30
N GLN A 171 11.85 -4.34 16.53
CA GLN A 171 12.85 -4.56 15.48
C GLN A 171 12.67 -3.59 14.30
N LEU A 172 11.42 -3.32 13.90
CA LEU A 172 11.11 -2.34 12.85
C LEU A 172 11.51 -0.92 13.29
N SER A 173 11.22 -0.56 14.52
CA SER A 173 11.64 0.72 15.11
C SER A 173 13.17 0.83 15.18
N ALA A 174 13.87 -0.21 15.65
CA ALA A 174 15.32 -0.24 15.68
C ALA A 174 15.96 -0.16 14.28
N ALA A 175 15.28 -0.67 13.26
CA ALA A 175 15.69 -0.54 11.86
C ALA A 175 15.46 0.87 11.29
N GLY A 176 14.78 1.78 12.02
CA GLY A 176 14.50 3.14 11.58
C GLY A 176 13.27 3.27 10.68
N VAL A 177 12.37 2.27 10.65
CA VAL A 177 11.09 2.37 9.94
C VAL A 177 10.27 3.51 10.53
N ALA A 178 9.90 4.49 9.69
CA ALA A 178 9.26 5.72 10.14
C ALA A 178 7.75 5.57 10.40
N SER A 179 7.11 4.59 9.77
CA SER A 179 5.66 4.40 9.86
C SER A 179 5.29 2.92 9.74
N VAL A 180 4.27 2.52 10.48
CA VAL A 180 3.66 1.20 10.36
C VAL A 180 2.22 1.33 9.87
N LYS A 181 1.77 0.39 9.03
CA LYS A 181 0.47 0.42 8.38
C LYS A 181 -0.41 -0.74 8.79
N ILE A 182 -1.64 -0.43 9.15
CA ILE A 182 -2.69 -1.40 9.44
C ILE A 182 -3.67 -1.41 8.26
N GLU A 183 -3.91 -2.59 7.66
CA GLU A 183 -4.96 -2.74 6.64
C GLU A 183 -6.31 -2.96 7.33
N GLY A 184 -7.20 -1.99 7.19
CA GLY A 184 -8.50 -2.01 7.85
C GLY A 184 -9.65 -1.44 7.02
N ARG A 185 -9.46 -1.20 5.71
CA ARG A 185 -10.43 -0.49 4.85
C ARG A 185 -11.85 -1.08 4.87
N LEU A 186 -11.98 -2.40 4.96
CA LEU A 186 -13.24 -3.12 4.99
C LEU A 186 -13.54 -3.73 6.37
N ARG A 187 -12.86 -3.27 7.41
CA ARG A 187 -13.02 -3.75 8.78
C ARG A 187 -13.86 -2.78 9.60
N PRO A 188 -14.58 -3.26 10.60
CA PRO A 188 -15.36 -2.39 11.51
C PRO A 188 -14.42 -1.53 12.38
N PRO A 189 -14.93 -0.40 12.93
CA PRO A 189 -14.12 0.51 13.74
C PRO A 189 -13.45 -0.16 14.96
N GLU A 190 -14.10 -1.13 15.57
CA GLU A 190 -13.61 -1.88 16.74
C GLU A 190 -12.34 -2.68 16.39
N TYR A 191 -12.29 -3.26 15.19
CA TYR A 191 -11.09 -3.95 14.70
C TYR A 191 -9.93 -2.97 14.57
N VAL A 192 -10.18 -1.79 13.97
CA VAL A 192 -9.14 -0.78 13.78
C VAL A 192 -8.65 -0.27 15.14
N ALA A 193 -9.56 0.01 16.07
CA ALA A 193 -9.20 0.46 17.41
C ALA A 193 -8.36 -0.59 18.16
N ALA A 194 -8.74 -1.86 18.09
CA ALA A 194 -7.99 -2.94 18.73
C ALA A 194 -6.59 -3.10 18.13
N ALA A 195 -6.47 -3.05 16.79
CA ALA A 195 -5.18 -3.17 16.11
C ALA A 195 -4.26 -1.97 16.41
N VAL A 196 -4.80 -0.74 16.44
CA VAL A 196 -4.03 0.45 16.81
C VAL A 196 -3.55 0.36 18.26
N ASN A 197 -4.44 0.01 19.21
CA ASN A 197 -4.06 -0.14 20.61
C ASN A 197 -2.96 -1.20 20.79
N ALA A 198 -3.03 -2.32 20.07
CA ALA A 198 -1.99 -3.35 20.12
C ALA A 198 -0.63 -2.90 19.55
N CYS A 199 -0.62 -1.89 18.69
CA CYS A 199 0.62 -1.29 18.18
C CYS A 199 1.20 -0.20 19.10
N LEU A 200 0.43 0.29 20.08
CA LEU A 200 0.85 1.34 21.02
C LEU A 200 1.39 0.77 22.34
N LEU A 201 1.23 -0.53 22.59
CA LEU A 201 1.74 -1.26 23.76
C LEU A 201 3.20 -1.68 23.55
#